data_357995db0e5504ffd716a2d923cd67e7
#
_entry.id   357995db0e5504ffd716a2d923cd67e7
#
_cell.length_a   1.000
_cell.length_b   1.000
_cell.length_c   1.000
_cell.angle_alpha   90.00
_cell.angle_beta   90.00
_cell.angle_gamma   90.00
#
_symmetry.space_group_name_H-M   'P 1'
#
loop_
_entity.id
_entity.type
_entity.pdbx_description
1 polymer ?
#
loop_
_entity_poly.entity_id
_entity_poly.type
_entity_poly.pdbx_seq_one_letter_code
_entity_poly.pdbx_strand_id
1 'polypeptide(L)'
;MKVEITKAPVAKTEMLIRRPVAEVFGAFIDPDVTTNFWFTKSSGRLKVGNELRWDWEMYGASTSVLVKDIEPNKRIVIEWDGYSGRTTVEWKFSAREDGTTHVVITESGWTGDGDQLVKYVSESTQGFTWTLAGLKAFLEHGIKLDLVADKNPDAHKDGWQQA
;
A
#
# COMPACT_ATOMS: atom_id res chain seq x y z
N MET A 1 -29.48 16.19 0.69
CA MET A 1 -29.59 14.97 -0.15
C MET A 1 -28.88 13.84 0.56
N LYS A 2 -29.55 12.72 0.70
CA LYS A 2 -28.94 11.51 1.29
C LYS A 2 -28.46 10.62 0.16
N VAL A 3 -27.18 10.28 0.15
CA VAL A 3 -26.59 9.37 -0.83
C VAL A 3 -26.41 8.01 -0.16
N GLU A 4 -26.94 6.98 -0.76
CA GLU A 4 -26.83 5.61 -0.28
C GLU A 4 -25.74 4.85 -1.08
N ILE A 5 -24.87 4.14 -0.34
CA ILE A 5 -23.91 3.22 -0.95
C ILE A 5 -24.56 1.87 -1.04
N THR A 6 -24.86 1.44 -2.26
CA THR A 6 -25.55 0.17 -2.54
C THR A 6 -24.59 -0.97 -2.85
N LYS A 7 -23.30 -0.65 -3.06
CA LYS A 7 -22.24 -1.62 -3.35
C LYS A 7 -20.99 -1.23 -2.55
N ALA A 8 -20.39 -2.21 -1.88
CA ALA A 8 -19.16 -1.97 -1.11
C ALA A 8 -18.08 -1.38 -2.01
N PRO A 9 -17.45 -0.25 -1.59
CA PRO A 9 -16.44 0.40 -2.40
C PRO A 9 -15.13 -0.40 -2.39
N VAL A 10 -14.39 -0.30 -3.47
CA VAL A 10 -13.03 -0.83 -3.61
C VAL A 10 -12.10 0.33 -3.91
N ALA A 11 -11.05 0.48 -3.10
CA ALA A 11 -9.99 1.41 -3.43
C ALA A 11 -9.16 0.83 -4.57
N LYS A 12 -8.85 1.65 -5.57
CA LYS A 12 -8.03 1.23 -6.70
C LYS A 12 -7.12 2.38 -7.11
N THR A 13 -5.85 2.08 -7.27
CA THR A 13 -4.87 3.00 -7.83
C THR A 13 -3.90 2.24 -8.72
N GLU A 14 -3.31 2.91 -9.69
CA GLU A 14 -2.46 2.27 -10.68
C GLU A 14 -1.37 3.22 -11.17
N MET A 15 -0.25 2.65 -11.63
CA MET A 15 0.90 3.42 -12.09
C MET A 15 1.75 2.60 -13.03
N LEU A 16 2.23 3.25 -14.10
CA LEU A 16 3.29 2.69 -14.93
C LEU A 16 4.64 2.95 -14.26
N ILE A 17 5.40 1.89 -14.05
CA ILE A 17 6.78 1.96 -13.55
C ILE A 17 7.71 1.58 -14.71
N ARG A 18 8.66 2.46 -15.01
CA ARG A 18 9.60 2.28 -16.14
C ARG A 18 10.79 1.41 -15.74
N ARG A 19 10.48 0.24 -15.20
CA ARG A 19 11.46 -0.79 -14.80
C ARG A 19 10.88 -2.18 -15.09
N PRO A 20 11.75 -3.20 -15.25
CA PRO A 20 11.32 -4.58 -15.50
C PRO A 20 10.44 -5.13 -14.36
N VAL A 21 9.52 -6.03 -14.70
CA VAL A 21 8.55 -6.59 -13.75
C VAL A 21 9.20 -7.28 -12.54
N ALA A 22 10.29 -7.99 -12.74
CA ALA A 22 10.99 -8.66 -11.64
C ALA A 22 11.51 -7.67 -10.58
N GLU A 23 11.98 -6.52 -11.01
CA GLU A 23 12.45 -5.46 -10.12
C GLU A 23 11.28 -4.78 -9.37
N VAL A 24 10.21 -4.48 -10.07
CA VAL A 24 9.02 -3.85 -9.50
C VAL A 24 8.32 -4.78 -8.50
N PHE A 25 8.12 -6.02 -8.88
CA PHE A 25 7.57 -7.05 -7.99
C PHE A 25 8.47 -7.25 -6.75
N GLY A 26 9.78 -7.40 -6.96
CA GLY A 26 10.75 -7.60 -5.89
C GLY A 26 10.80 -6.44 -4.90
N ALA A 27 10.48 -5.22 -5.34
CA ALA A 27 10.46 -4.04 -4.47
C ALA A 27 9.40 -4.14 -3.36
N PHE A 28 8.31 -4.87 -3.57
CA PHE A 28 7.30 -5.15 -2.55
C PHE A 28 7.57 -6.42 -1.73
N ILE A 29 8.35 -7.34 -2.28
CA ILE A 29 8.72 -8.59 -1.59
C ILE A 29 9.84 -8.37 -0.58
N ASP A 30 10.85 -7.58 -0.96
CA ASP A 30 12.05 -7.33 -0.18
C ASP A 30 11.93 -6.05 0.64
N PRO A 31 11.86 -6.13 1.98
CA PRO A 31 11.72 -4.95 2.82
C PRO A 31 12.92 -4.00 2.73
N ASP A 32 14.11 -4.47 2.37
CA ASP A 32 15.28 -3.60 2.14
C ASP A 32 15.02 -2.61 1.01
N VAL A 33 14.14 -2.94 0.08
CA VAL A 33 13.70 -2.03 -0.98
C VAL A 33 12.45 -1.27 -0.57
N THR A 34 11.43 -1.94 -0.05
CA THR A 34 10.13 -1.35 0.29
C THR A 34 10.25 -0.22 1.31
N THR A 35 11.17 -0.31 2.25
CA THR A 35 11.39 0.70 3.29
C THR A 35 11.90 2.05 2.74
N ASN A 36 12.29 2.11 1.50
CA ASN A 36 12.71 3.35 0.84
C ASN A 36 11.53 4.21 0.36
N PHE A 37 10.32 3.63 0.26
CA PHE A 37 9.19 4.37 -0.31
C PHE A 37 7.85 4.15 0.39
N TRP A 38 7.78 3.28 1.41
CA TRP A 38 6.50 2.97 2.06
C TRP A 38 6.65 2.84 3.58
N PHE A 39 6.47 1.63 4.15
CA PHE A 39 6.70 1.42 5.58
C PHE A 39 8.20 1.56 5.92
N THR A 40 8.52 1.76 7.20
CA THR A 40 9.90 1.99 7.63
C THR A 40 10.59 0.75 8.16
N LYS A 41 9.81 -0.26 8.57
CA LYS A 41 10.34 -1.50 9.12
C LYS A 41 9.41 -2.67 8.85
N SER A 42 9.99 -3.83 8.57
CA SER A 42 9.28 -5.10 8.44
C SER A 42 9.97 -6.20 9.23
N SER A 43 9.20 -7.15 9.77
CA SER A 43 9.74 -8.32 10.45
C SER A 43 10.31 -9.37 9.49
N GLY A 44 10.10 -9.23 8.18
CA GLY A 44 10.64 -10.17 7.18
C GLY A 44 10.16 -9.91 5.77
N ARG A 45 10.63 -10.74 4.85
CA ARG A 45 10.20 -10.75 3.45
C ARG A 45 8.78 -11.33 3.33
N LEU A 46 8.05 -10.93 2.31
CA LEU A 46 6.76 -11.55 2.00
C LEU A 46 6.95 -13.00 1.58
N LYS A 47 6.24 -13.88 2.26
CA LYS A 47 6.22 -15.32 1.96
C LYS A 47 4.82 -15.85 2.29
N VAL A 48 4.23 -16.61 1.38
CA VAL A 48 2.88 -17.16 1.54
C VAL A 48 2.72 -17.90 2.87
N GLY A 49 1.66 -17.58 3.60
CA GLY A 49 1.32 -18.16 4.89
C GLY A 49 2.00 -17.48 6.09
N ASN A 50 2.98 -16.61 5.88
CA ASN A 50 3.62 -15.88 6.96
C ASN A 50 2.74 -14.73 7.46
N GLU A 51 2.82 -14.50 8.75
CA GLU A 51 2.30 -13.31 9.39
C GLU A 51 3.49 -12.40 9.72
N LEU A 52 3.42 -11.16 9.23
CA LEU A 52 4.48 -10.18 9.35
C LEU A 52 3.98 -8.98 10.11
N ARG A 53 4.94 -8.17 10.62
CA ARG A 53 4.65 -6.86 11.18
C ARG A 53 5.32 -5.80 10.32
N TRP A 54 4.53 -4.78 9.93
CA TRP A 54 5.03 -3.56 9.29
C TRP A 54 4.86 -2.38 10.25
N ASP A 55 5.88 -1.54 10.31
CA ASP A 55 5.89 -0.34 11.14
C ASP A 55 6.06 0.91 10.28
N TRP A 56 5.28 1.94 10.62
CA TRP A 56 5.46 3.33 10.16
C TRP A 56 5.92 4.12 11.37
N GLU A 57 7.24 4.15 11.59
CA GLU A 57 7.83 4.70 12.82
C GLU A 57 7.54 6.20 12.99
N MET A 58 7.44 6.95 11.86
CA MET A 58 7.07 8.37 11.91
C MET A 58 5.68 8.63 12.51
N TYR A 59 4.81 7.62 12.50
CA TYR A 59 3.45 7.74 13.06
C TYR A 59 3.29 6.92 14.35
N GLY A 60 4.31 6.20 14.78
CA GLY A 60 4.18 5.24 15.87
C GLY A 60 3.16 4.15 15.56
N ALA A 61 2.92 3.86 14.28
CA ALA A 61 1.90 2.92 13.84
C ALA A 61 2.52 1.60 13.39
N SER A 62 1.80 0.52 13.62
CA SER A 62 2.17 -0.81 13.14
C SER A 62 0.93 -1.60 12.77
N THR A 63 1.10 -2.61 11.93
CA THR A 63 0.04 -3.53 11.56
C THR A 63 0.56 -4.94 11.38
N SER A 64 -0.32 -5.90 11.61
CA SER A 64 -0.10 -7.31 11.29
C SER A 64 -0.54 -7.57 9.86
N VAL A 65 0.29 -8.27 9.10
CA VAL A 65 0.07 -8.58 7.69
C VAL A 65 0.15 -10.09 7.49
N LEU A 66 -0.93 -10.68 7.00
CA LEU A 66 -0.98 -12.09 6.61
C LEU A 66 -0.82 -12.19 5.09
N VAL A 67 0.22 -12.88 4.63
CA VAL A 67 0.46 -13.09 3.20
C VAL A 67 -0.40 -14.26 2.72
N LYS A 68 -1.39 -13.97 1.88
CA LYS A 68 -2.38 -14.95 1.42
C LYS A 68 -1.94 -15.67 0.15
N ASP A 69 -1.35 -14.94 -0.80
CA ASP A 69 -0.95 -15.49 -2.08
C ASP A 69 0.16 -14.66 -2.73
N ILE A 70 1.05 -15.33 -3.43
CA ILE A 70 2.09 -14.72 -4.26
C ILE A 70 2.21 -15.51 -5.55
N GLU A 71 1.97 -14.84 -6.68
CA GLU A 71 2.35 -15.32 -8.01
C GLU A 71 3.56 -14.50 -8.47
N PRO A 72 4.75 -15.09 -8.60
CA PRO A 72 5.96 -14.34 -8.97
C PRO A 72 5.77 -13.49 -10.22
N ASN A 73 6.13 -12.21 -10.12
CA ASN A 73 6.03 -11.20 -11.17
C ASN A 73 4.59 -10.89 -11.67
N LYS A 74 3.56 -11.38 -10.96
CA LYS A 74 2.16 -11.20 -11.38
C LYS A 74 1.26 -10.67 -10.29
N ARG A 75 1.35 -11.22 -9.06
CA ARG A 75 0.34 -10.94 -8.05
C ARG A 75 0.88 -11.10 -6.63
N ILE A 76 0.41 -10.23 -5.73
CA ILE A 76 0.56 -10.37 -4.27
C ILE A 76 -0.80 -10.12 -3.65
N VAL A 77 -1.21 -10.95 -2.69
CA VAL A 77 -2.43 -10.74 -1.90
C VAL A 77 -2.08 -10.82 -0.43
N ILE A 78 -2.48 -9.82 0.32
CA ILE A 78 -2.36 -9.81 1.78
C ILE A 78 -3.70 -9.49 2.43
N GLU A 79 -3.83 -9.88 3.68
CA GLU A 79 -4.83 -9.35 4.60
C GLU A 79 -4.11 -8.60 5.71
N TRP A 80 -4.64 -7.45 6.08
CA TRP A 80 -4.12 -6.66 7.18
C TRP A 80 -5.23 -6.02 8.00
N ASP A 81 -4.88 -5.47 9.16
CA ASP A 81 -5.84 -4.77 9.99
C ASP A 81 -6.00 -3.33 9.49
N GLY A 82 -7.19 -3.05 8.96
CA GLY A 82 -7.57 -1.72 8.49
C GLY A 82 -8.45 -0.97 9.51
N TYR A 83 -9.10 0.08 9.06
CA TYR A 83 -9.92 0.94 9.92
C TYR A 83 -11.15 0.24 10.54
N SER A 84 -11.74 -0.71 9.84
CA SER A 84 -12.97 -1.39 10.25
C SER A 84 -12.78 -2.88 10.54
N GLY A 85 -11.54 -3.32 10.68
CA GLY A 85 -11.17 -4.73 10.80
C GLY A 85 -10.26 -5.16 9.66
N ARG A 86 -10.20 -6.47 9.40
CA ARG A 86 -9.35 -7.00 8.33
C ARG A 86 -9.88 -6.64 6.96
N THR A 87 -8.96 -6.15 6.12
CA THR A 87 -9.21 -5.91 4.70
C THR A 87 -8.22 -6.70 3.86
N THR A 88 -8.53 -6.82 2.56
CA THR A 88 -7.68 -7.52 1.59
C THR A 88 -7.05 -6.50 0.65
N VAL A 89 -5.74 -6.60 0.47
CA VAL A 89 -5.00 -5.78 -0.50
C VAL A 89 -4.39 -6.69 -1.56
N GLU A 90 -4.59 -6.32 -2.82
CA GLU A 90 -4.06 -7.07 -3.96
C GLU A 90 -3.21 -6.15 -4.84
N TRP A 91 -2.02 -6.62 -5.17
CA TRP A 91 -1.16 -6.03 -6.21
C TRP A 91 -1.21 -6.90 -7.44
N LYS A 92 -1.42 -6.28 -8.59
CA LYS A 92 -1.28 -6.92 -9.90
C LYS A 92 -0.17 -6.26 -10.69
N PHE A 93 0.73 -7.06 -11.20
CA PHE A 93 1.89 -6.60 -11.98
C PHE A 93 1.72 -7.11 -13.41
N SER A 94 1.80 -6.22 -14.38
CA SER A 94 1.69 -6.57 -15.80
C SER A 94 2.95 -6.09 -16.52
N ALA A 95 3.76 -7.06 -16.98
CA ALA A 95 4.92 -6.77 -17.81
C ALA A 95 4.44 -6.28 -19.19
N ARG A 96 5.05 -5.21 -19.68
CA ARG A 96 4.76 -4.63 -21.00
C ARG A 96 5.89 -4.95 -21.97
N GLU A 97 5.57 -4.90 -23.27
CA GLU A 97 6.53 -5.24 -24.34
C GLU A 97 7.76 -4.33 -24.35
N ASP A 98 7.62 -3.08 -23.91
CA ASP A 98 8.72 -2.12 -23.84
C ASP A 98 9.62 -2.26 -22.59
N GLY A 99 9.43 -3.31 -21.79
CA GLY A 99 10.20 -3.55 -20.56
C GLY A 99 9.72 -2.73 -19.36
N THR A 100 8.59 -2.04 -19.45
CA THR A 100 7.96 -1.36 -18.34
C THR A 100 6.94 -2.28 -17.65
N THR A 101 6.43 -1.85 -16.49
CA THR A 101 5.50 -2.62 -15.67
C THR A 101 4.33 -1.74 -15.25
N HIS A 102 3.11 -2.21 -15.51
CA HIS A 102 1.92 -1.58 -14.95
C HIS A 102 1.55 -2.26 -13.63
N VAL A 103 1.38 -1.46 -12.58
CA VAL A 103 1.01 -1.93 -11.25
C VAL A 103 -0.37 -1.43 -10.90
N VAL A 104 -1.24 -2.34 -10.44
CA VAL A 104 -2.57 -2.01 -9.92
C VAL A 104 -2.65 -2.48 -8.48
N ILE A 105 -3.05 -1.60 -7.56
CA ILE A 105 -3.29 -1.95 -6.16
C ILE A 105 -4.77 -1.73 -5.87
N THR A 106 -5.42 -2.73 -5.26
CA THR A 106 -6.80 -2.65 -4.79
C THR A 106 -6.88 -3.02 -3.33
N GLU A 107 -7.76 -2.36 -2.60
CA GLU A 107 -8.13 -2.75 -1.23
C GLU A 107 -9.63 -2.82 -1.10
N SER A 108 -10.11 -3.87 -0.43
CA SER A 108 -11.55 -4.17 -0.26
C SER A 108 -11.82 -4.85 1.07
N GLY A 109 -13.09 -4.91 1.45
CA GLY A 109 -13.52 -5.64 2.65
C GLY A 109 -13.86 -4.75 3.84
N TRP A 110 -13.99 -3.42 3.65
CA TRP A 110 -14.42 -2.52 4.72
C TRP A 110 -15.88 -2.71 5.08
N THR A 111 -16.18 -2.49 6.36
CA THR A 111 -17.54 -2.45 6.92
C THR A 111 -17.77 -1.11 7.60
N GLY A 112 -19.01 -0.66 7.61
CA GLY A 112 -19.40 0.61 8.22
C GLY A 112 -20.55 1.26 7.47
N ASP A 113 -20.94 2.46 7.92
CA ASP A 113 -21.92 3.28 7.20
C ASP A 113 -21.31 3.94 5.95
N GLY A 114 -22.15 4.65 5.18
CA GLY A 114 -21.72 5.27 3.94
C GLY A 114 -20.61 6.30 4.12
N ASP A 115 -20.70 7.12 5.16
CA ASP A 115 -19.70 8.16 5.44
C ASP A 115 -18.35 7.51 5.82
N GLN A 116 -18.37 6.48 6.62
CA GLN A 116 -17.17 5.71 6.98
C GLN A 116 -16.54 5.04 5.77
N LEU A 117 -17.34 4.42 4.91
CA LEU A 117 -16.83 3.76 3.70
C LEU A 117 -16.19 4.75 2.72
N VAL A 118 -16.78 5.93 2.54
CA VAL A 118 -16.18 6.99 1.72
C VAL A 118 -14.83 7.43 2.30
N LYS A 119 -14.75 7.61 3.60
CA LYS A 119 -13.51 7.99 4.28
C LYS A 119 -12.44 6.92 4.06
N TYR A 120 -12.76 5.66 4.30
CA TYR A 120 -11.80 4.56 4.17
C TYR A 120 -11.27 4.40 2.75
N VAL A 121 -12.16 4.41 1.74
CA VAL A 121 -11.73 4.29 0.35
C VAL A 121 -10.89 5.49 -0.10
N SER A 122 -11.23 6.69 0.36
CA SER A 122 -10.47 7.91 0.03
C SER A 122 -9.06 7.86 0.61
N GLU A 123 -8.93 7.50 1.88
CA GLU A 123 -7.64 7.41 2.56
C GLU A 123 -6.77 6.29 2.01
N SER A 124 -7.37 5.13 1.73
CA SER A 124 -6.66 3.99 1.11
C SER A 124 -6.13 4.34 -0.28
N THR A 125 -6.98 4.92 -1.11
CA THR A 125 -6.59 5.34 -2.47
C THR A 125 -5.44 6.35 -2.43
N GLN A 126 -5.54 7.35 -1.54
CA GLN A 126 -4.48 8.34 -1.36
C GLN A 126 -3.17 7.67 -0.89
N GLY A 127 -3.23 6.82 0.14
CA GLY A 127 -2.04 6.17 0.70
C GLY A 127 -1.31 5.28 -0.31
N PHE A 128 -2.03 4.46 -1.05
CA PHE A 128 -1.43 3.61 -2.08
C PHE A 128 -0.95 4.41 -3.30
N THR A 129 -1.57 5.53 -3.62
CA THR A 129 -1.08 6.42 -4.67
C THR A 129 0.26 7.05 -4.26
N TRP A 130 0.41 7.49 -3.01
CA TRP A 130 1.70 7.93 -2.48
C TRP A 130 2.74 6.81 -2.54
N THR A 131 2.37 5.58 -2.20
CA THR A 131 3.26 4.42 -2.25
C THR A 131 3.77 4.17 -3.68
N LEU A 132 2.88 4.19 -4.67
CA LEU A 132 3.26 4.00 -6.07
C LEU A 132 4.11 5.16 -6.61
N ALA A 133 3.80 6.39 -6.23
CA ALA A 133 4.61 7.56 -6.62
C ALA A 133 6.03 7.46 -6.02
N GLY A 134 6.14 7.07 -4.75
CA GLY A 134 7.42 6.85 -4.09
C GLY A 134 8.22 5.70 -4.72
N LEU A 135 7.57 4.60 -5.04
CA LEU A 135 8.16 3.48 -5.77
C LEU A 135 8.74 3.94 -7.10
N LYS A 136 7.96 4.71 -7.87
CA LYS A 136 8.38 5.23 -9.16
C LYS A 136 9.63 6.10 -9.05
N ALA A 137 9.63 7.05 -8.12
CA ALA A 137 10.78 7.92 -7.89
C ALA A 137 12.02 7.13 -7.47
N PHE A 138 11.84 6.13 -6.61
CA PHE A 138 12.95 5.33 -6.11
C PHE A 138 13.54 4.40 -7.17
N LEU A 139 12.71 3.62 -7.85
CA LEU A 139 13.20 2.65 -8.84
C LEU A 139 13.72 3.33 -10.11
N GLU A 140 13.06 4.39 -10.59
CA GLU A 140 13.44 5.04 -11.84
C GLU A 140 14.58 6.04 -11.66
N HIS A 141 14.69 6.67 -10.49
CA HIS A 141 15.60 7.81 -10.27
C HIS A 141 16.49 7.69 -9.02
N GLY A 142 16.31 6.66 -8.20
CA GLY A 142 17.08 6.50 -6.95
C GLY A 142 16.77 7.56 -5.90
N ILE A 143 15.59 8.18 -5.96
CA ILE A 143 15.20 9.29 -5.08
C ILE A 143 14.20 8.80 -4.03
N LYS A 144 14.48 9.09 -2.76
CA LYS A 144 13.53 8.91 -1.65
C LYS A 144 12.78 10.22 -1.44
N LEU A 145 11.48 10.23 -1.74
CA LEU A 145 10.66 11.44 -1.64
C LEU A 145 10.06 11.66 -0.24
N ASP A 146 10.12 10.65 0.64
CA ASP A 146 9.52 10.70 1.99
C ASP A 146 8.03 11.05 2.00
N LEU A 147 7.29 10.69 0.96
CA LEU A 147 5.90 11.07 0.76
C LEU A 147 4.99 10.68 1.92
N VAL A 148 5.21 9.48 2.48
CA VAL A 148 4.39 8.96 3.58
C VAL A 148 4.60 9.76 4.86
N ALA A 149 5.83 10.12 5.17
CA ALA A 149 6.16 10.95 6.32
C ALA A 149 5.68 12.41 6.13
N ASP A 150 5.87 12.94 4.93
CA ASP A 150 5.58 14.34 4.64
C ASP A 150 4.09 14.64 4.53
N LYS A 151 3.26 13.61 4.38
CA LYS A 151 1.79 13.76 4.40
C LYS A 151 1.30 14.38 5.72
N ASN A 152 1.89 13.99 6.86
CA ASN A 152 1.55 14.51 8.17
C ASN A 152 2.84 14.90 8.91
N PRO A 153 3.43 16.06 8.60
CA PRO A 153 4.78 16.42 9.07
C PRO A 153 4.87 16.60 10.59
N ASP A 154 3.74 16.82 11.25
CA ASP A 154 3.68 17.02 12.69
C ASP A 154 3.32 15.75 13.48
N ALA A 155 3.23 14.60 12.84
CA ALA A 155 2.83 13.35 13.48
C ALA A 155 3.78 12.90 14.62
N HIS A 156 5.02 13.38 14.63
CA HIS A 156 5.99 13.12 15.69
C HIS A 156 5.83 14.02 16.92
N LYS A 157 4.97 15.05 16.84
CA LYS A 157 4.74 15.98 17.95
C LYS A 157 3.73 15.42 18.94
N ASP A 158 3.94 15.68 20.22
CA ASP A 158 3.01 15.30 21.27
C ASP A 158 1.61 15.90 21.01
N GLY A 159 0.58 15.08 21.22
CA GLY A 159 -0.81 15.51 21.04
C GLY A 159 -1.30 15.50 19.60
N TRP A 160 -0.48 15.06 18.64
CA TRP A 160 -0.94 14.90 17.26
C TRP A 160 -1.99 13.79 17.16
N GLN A 161 -3.05 14.07 16.41
CA GLN A 161 -4.09 13.10 16.09
C GLN A 161 -4.42 13.17 14.60
N GLN A 162 -4.61 12.01 13.99
CA GLN A 162 -5.07 11.93 12.62
C GLN A 162 -6.53 12.42 12.53
N ALA A 163 -6.75 13.42 11.71
CA ALA A 163 -8.09 13.99 11.49
C ALA A 163 -9.04 13.02 10.78
#